data_0d448668dcfe39fab252166036c58b4a
#
_entry.id   0d448668dcfe39fab252166036c58b4a
#
_cell.length_a   1.000
_cell.length_b   1.000
_cell.length_c   1.000
_cell.angle_alpha   90.00
_cell.angle_beta   90.00
_cell.angle_gamma   90.00
#
_symmetry.space_group_name_H-M   'P 1'
#
loop_
_entity.id
_entity.type
_entity.pdbx_description
1 polymer ?
#
loop_
_entity_poly.entity_id
_entity_poly.type
_entity_poly.pdbx_seq_one_letter_code
_entity_poly.pdbx_strand_id
1 'polypeptide(L)'
;YCLESMKASPPTSDYVANEFESNPELQKVLYYGYGGPGDITGEYMPSFDWKTKYIFTHLAAAYSYCGMDGFYGCTFEDIKASGVWGYIQHIYSLEAPPTAAITLSPKEAKAYESGKEQRTGEFTLKGDHRNYITLKMPENVTYHSGSTKQTGTVKINGNTTFYFSAPKTVTGTWNSGKLKGQMGTQWKTLVLSTGSGSQDIGYGAFFEEE
;
A
#
# COMPACT_ATOMS: atom_id res chain seq x y z
N TYR A 1 -1.41 -15.53 -11.32
CA TYR A 1 -2.37 -15.39 -12.42
C TYR A 1 -1.65 -15.27 -13.75
N CYS A 2 -2.13 -15.97 -14.79
CA CYS A 2 -1.67 -15.72 -16.16
C CYS A 2 -2.18 -14.36 -16.65
N LEU A 3 -1.32 -13.61 -17.35
CA LEU A 3 -1.60 -12.21 -17.69
C LEU A 3 -1.94 -11.98 -19.16
N GLU A 4 -1.67 -12.94 -20.04
CA GLU A 4 -1.77 -12.76 -21.49
C GLU A 4 -2.53 -13.91 -22.12
N SER A 5 -3.85 -13.89 -22.06
CA SER A 5 -4.74 -14.97 -22.53
C SER A 5 -4.60 -15.34 -24.02
N MET A 6 -3.97 -14.45 -24.82
CA MET A 6 -3.68 -14.70 -26.25
C MET A 6 -2.47 -15.59 -26.49
N LYS A 7 -1.63 -15.81 -25.49
CA LYS A 7 -0.43 -16.62 -25.58
C LYS A 7 -0.65 -18.03 -25.03
N ALA A 8 0.24 -18.94 -25.38
CA ALA A 8 0.23 -20.30 -24.84
C ALA A 8 0.41 -20.30 -23.32
N SER A 9 -0.14 -21.29 -22.64
CA SER A 9 0.07 -21.48 -21.21
C SER A 9 1.55 -21.55 -20.88
N PRO A 10 1.99 -20.97 -19.75
CA PRO A 10 3.39 -20.97 -19.38
C PRO A 10 3.88 -22.39 -19.07
N PRO A 11 5.15 -22.73 -19.38
CA PRO A 11 5.74 -24.00 -19.03
C PRO A 11 5.89 -24.16 -17.52
N THR A 12 6.21 -25.35 -17.06
CA THR A 12 6.39 -25.66 -15.63
C THR A 12 7.78 -25.33 -15.09
N SER A 13 8.68 -24.81 -15.92
CA SER A 13 10.08 -24.53 -15.58
C SER A 13 10.60 -23.24 -16.21
N ASP A 14 11.66 -22.68 -15.64
CA ASP A 14 12.49 -21.61 -16.20
C ASP A 14 11.79 -20.23 -16.32
N TYR A 15 11.30 -19.72 -15.17
CA TYR A 15 10.82 -18.36 -15.07
C TYR A 15 11.95 -17.38 -14.75
N VAL A 16 11.97 -16.27 -15.45
CA VAL A 16 12.78 -15.11 -15.07
C VAL A 16 11.87 -14.14 -14.34
N ALA A 17 12.19 -13.85 -13.09
CA ALA A 17 11.54 -12.76 -12.35
C ALA A 17 12.02 -11.44 -12.94
N ASN A 18 11.11 -10.70 -13.56
CA ASN A 18 11.34 -9.31 -13.92
C ASN A 18 11.33 -8.46 -12.65
N GLU A 19 11.86 -7.24 -12.75
CA GLU A 19 11.75 -6.26 -11.68
C GLU A 19 10.29 -6.12 -11.20
N PHE A 20 10.11 -5.61 -9.99
CA PHE A 20 8.77 -5.37 -9.45
C PHE A 20 7.94 -4.57 -10.42
N GLU A 21 6.78 -5.10 -10.75
CA GLU A 21 5.84 -4.44 -11.65
C GLU A 21 5.34 -3.13 -11.01
N SER A 22 5.46 -2.03 -11.74
CA SER A 22 5.02 -0.71 -11.28
C SER A 22 3.58 -0.36 -11.69
N ASN A 23 2.85 -1.31 -12.30
CA ASN A 23 1.45 -1.12 -12.72
C ASN A 23 0.54 -1.09 -11.48
N PRO A 24 -0.01 0.09 -11.09
CA PRO A 24 -0.79 0.24 -9.86
C PRO A 24 -2.14 -0.50 -9.93
N GLU A 25 -2.72 -0.66 -11.10
CA GLU A 25 -3.96 -1.40 -11.31
C GLU A 25 -3.75 -2.89 -11.08
N LEU A 26 -2.69 -3.46 -11.65
CA LEU A 26 -2.32 -4.86 -11.45
C LEU A 26 -1.99 -5.13 -9.97
N GLN A 27 -1.27 -4.21 -9.32
CA GLN A 27 -0.98 -4.30 -7.88
C GLN A 27 -2.26 -4.38 -7.05
N LYS A 28 -3.26 -3.56 -7.34
CA LYS A 28 -4.57 -3.59 -6.67
C LYS A 28 -5.30 -4.91 -6.93
N VAL A 29 -5.32 -5.39 -8.17
CA VAL A 29 -6.00 -6.64 -8.50
C VAL A 29 -5.39 -7.84 -7.78
N LEU A 30 -4.06 -7.92 -7.72
CA LEU A 30 -3.38 -9.02 -7.02
C LEU A 30 -3.50 -8.92 -5.49
N TYR A 31 -3.71 -7.72 -4.96
CA TYR A 31 -3.91 -7.50 -3.53
C TYR A 31 -5.37 -7.75 -3.09
N TYR A 32 -6.34 -7.20 -3.82
CA TYR A 32 -7.77 -7.22 -3.47
C TYR A 32 -8.56 -8.35 -4.11
N GLY A 33 -8.00 -8.99 -5.13
CA GLY A 33 -8.62 -10.11 -5.82
C GLY A 33 -8.66 -11.38 -4.97
N TYR A 34 -9.28 -12.41 -5.52
CA TYR A 34 -9.47 -13.70 -4.85
C TYR A 34 -8.13 -14.30 -4.41
N GLY A 35 -8.03 -14.60 -3.12
CA GLY A 35 -6.82 -15.16 -2.51
C GLY A 35 -5.72 -14.14 -2.23
N GLY A 36 -5.91 -12.86 -2.54
CA GLY A 36 -5.02 -11.77 -2.14
C GLY A 36 -5.17 -11.41 -0.65
N PRO A 37 -4.21 -10.68 -0.06
CA PRO A 37 -4.26 -10.33 1.37
C PRO A 37 -5.43 -9.44 1.77
N GLY A 38 -5.92 -8.62 0.84
CA GLY A 38 -7.08 -7.76 1.04
C GLY A 38 -8.32 -8.26 0.30
N ASP A 39 -8.43 -9.57 0.04
CA ASP A 39 -9.50 -10.20 -0.75
C ASP A 39 -10.90 -9.65 -0.41
N ILE A 40 -11.49 -8.93 -1.35
CA ILE A 40 -12.83 -8.34 -1.23
C ILE A 40 -13.91 -9.22 -1.89
N THR A 41 -13.55 -10.34 -2.51
CA THR A 41 -14.50 -11.12 -3.32
C THR A 41 -15.61 -11.73 -2.48
N GLY A 42 -15.35 -12.00 -1.21
CA GLY A 42 -16.36 -12.45 -0.27
C GLY A 42 -17.46 -11.41 -0.02
N GLU A 43 -17.09 -10.14 0.02
CA GLU A 43 -18.02 -9.01 0.23
C GLU A 43 -18.67 -8.56 -1.09
N TYR A 44 -17.87 -8.40 -2.15
CA TYR A 44 -18.35 -7.91 -3.44
C TYR A 44 -19.22 -8.94 -4.19
N MET A 45 -18.89 -10.23 -4.09
CA MET A 45 -19.55 -11.35 -4.80
C MET A 45 -19.93 -12.47 -3.83
N PRO A 46 -20.78 -12.22 -2.81
CA PRO A 46 -21.02 -13.20 -1.74
C PRO A 46 -21.70 -14.49 -2.22
N SER A 47 -22.48 -14.41 -3.29
CA SER A 47 -23.22 -15.57 -3.85
C SER A 47 -22.41 -16.40 -4.86
N PHE A 48 -21.21 -15.93 -5.27
CA PHE A 48 -20.41 -16.64 -6.25
C PHE A 48 -19.50 -17.67 -5.58
N ASP A 49 -19.29 -18.79 -6.27
CA ASP A 49 -18.34 -19.80 -5.85
C ASP A 49 -16.88 -19.33 -6.04
N TRP A 50 -15.95 -20.06 -5.49
CA TRP A 50 -14.53 -19.70 -5.56
C TRP A 50 -13.98 -19.70 -7.00
N LYS A 51 -14.52 -20.55 -7.90
CA LYS A 51 -14.09 -20.62 -9.31
C LYS A 51 -14.46 -19.33 -10.03
N THR A 52 -15.68 -18.86 -9.83
CA THR A 52 -16.15 -17.60 -10.42
C THR A 52 -15.35 -16.41 -9.89
N LYS A 53 -15.08 -16.35 -8.57
CA LYS A 53 -14.23 -15.33 -7.97
C LYS A 53 -12.82 -15.33 -8.53
N TYR A 54 -12.24 -16.52 -8.71
CA TYR A 54 -10.93 -16.69 -9.34
C TYR A 54 -10.94 -16.20 -10.79
N ILE A 55 -11.97 -16.54 -11.59
CA ILE A 55 -12.09 -16.13 -12.99
C ILE A 55 -12.19 -14.61 -13.10
N PHE A 56 -13.02 -13.96 -12.28
CA PHE A 56 -13.13 -12.50 -12.26
C PHE A 56 -11.78 -11.82 -11.95
N THR A 57 -11.07 -12.34 -10.96
CA THR A 57 -9.74 -11.82 -10.61
C THR A 57 -8.72 -12.07 -11.73
N HIS A 58 -8.76 -13.26 -12.36
CA HIS A 58 -7.89 -13.59 -13.47
C HIS A 58 -8.09 -12.62 -14.66
N LEU A 59 -9.35 -12.40 -15.04
CA LEU A 59 -9.69 -11.46 -16.11
C LEU A 59 -9.30 -10.01 -15.75
N ALA A 60 -9.50 -9.62 -14.51
CA ALA A 60 -9.08 -8.32 -14.03
C ALA A 60 -7.56 -8.15 -14.08
N ALA A 61 -6.79 -9.16 -13.71
CA ALA A 61 -5.33 -9.14 -13.78
C ALA A 61 -4.83 -9.06 -15.22
N ALA A 62 -5.39 -9.88 -16.11
CA ALA A 62 -5.05 -9.86 -17.53
C ALA A 62 -5.38 -8.51 -18.18
N TYR A 63 -6.56 -7.95 -17.89
CA TYR A 63 -6.93 -6.61 -18.38
C TYR A 63 -6.01 -5.52 -17.86
N SER A 64 -5.67 -5.55 -16.56
CA SER A 64 -4.74 -4.57 -15.97
C SER A 64 -3.36 -4.62 -16.60
N TYR A 65 -2.94 -5.77 -17.10
CA TYR A 65 -1.62 -5.97 -17.70
C TYR A 65 -1.58 -5.63 -19.19
N CYS A 66 -2.53 -6.14 -19.99
CA CYS A 66 -2.53 -6.00 -21.45
C CYS A 66 -3.81 -5.42 -22.04
N GLY A 67 -4.68 -4.80 -21.23
CA GLY A 67 -5.91 -4.17 -21.71
C GLY A 67 -6.90 -5.18 -22.31
N MET A 68 -7.55 -4.80 -23.39
CA MET A 68 -8.56 -5.63 -24.06
C MET A 68 -8.02 -6.98 -24.59
N ASP A 69 -6.74 -7.08 -24.86
CA ASP A 69 -6.09 -8.33 -25.25
C ASP A 69 -6.16 -9.40 -24.13
N GLY A 70 -6.33 -8.96 -22.87
CA GLY A 70 -6.59 -9.85 -21.73
C GLY A 70 -7.95 -10.57 -21.78
N PHE A 71 -8.87 -10.15 -22.63
CA PHE A 71 -10.20 -10.70 -22.78
C PHE A 71 -10.37 -11.53 -24.07
N TYR A 72 -9.47 -12.40 -24.32
CA TYR A 72 -9.44 -13.20 -25.55
C TYR A 72 -10.82 -13.63 -26.07
N GLY A 73 -11.18 -13.15 -27.27
CA GLY A 73 -12.43 -13.52 -27.95
C GLY A 73 -13.69 -12.87 -27.37
N CYS A 74 -13.60 -12.04 -26.34
CA CYS A 74 -14.74 -11.32 -25.77
C CYS A 74 -14.77 -9.88 -26.27
N THR A 75 -15.97 -9.36 -26.51
CA THR A 75 -16.17 -7.95 -26.76
C THR A 75 -16.25 -7.19 -25.43
N PHE A 76 -16.05 -5.87 -25.47
CA PHE A 76 -16.21 -5.05 -24.28
C PHE A 76 -17.64 -5.08 -23.70
N GLU A 77 -18.63 -5.24 -24.58
CA GLU A 77 -20.03 -5.38 -24.14
C GLU A 77 -20.28 -6.71 -23.42
N ASP A 78 -19.64 -7.80 -23.85
CA ASP A 78 -19.72 -9.09 -23.14
C ASP A 78 -19.11 -8.97 -21.73
N ILE A 79 -17.98 -8.28 -21.62
CA ILE A 79 -17.29 -8.07 -20.34
C ILE A 79 -18.13 -7.20 -19.39
N LYS A 80 -18.81 -6.18 -19.90
CA LYS A 80 -19.78 -5.38 -19.12
C LYS A 80 -20.97 -6.24 -18.68
N ALA A 81 -21.57 -6.99 -19.60
CA ALA A 81 -22.75 -7.80 -19.32
C ALA A 81 -22.45 -8.91 -18.29
N SER A 82 -21.25 -9.44 -18.29
CA SER A 82 -20.81 -10.45 -17.30
C SER A 82 -20.63 -9.92 -15.88
N GLY A 83 -20.52 -8.60 -15.69
CA GLY A 83 -20.20 -7.96 -14.42
C GLY A 83 -18.71 -7.81 -14.13
N VAL A 84 -17.83 -8.40 -14.94
CA VAL A 84 -16.36 -8.32 -14.77
C VAL A 84 -15.88 -6.88 -14.84
N TRP A 85 -16.42 -6.05 -15.73
CA TRP A 85 -16.05 -4.65 -15.81
C TRP A 85 -16.36 -3.87 -14.54
N GLY A 86 -17.53 -4.09 -13.95
CA GLY A 86 -17.89 -3.47 -12.67
C GLY A 86 -16.94 -3.87 -11.55
N TYR A 87 -16.53 -5.12 -11.51
CA TYR A 87 -15.54 -5.62 -10.55
C TYR A 87 -14.16 -4.96 -10.74
N ILE A 88 -13.67 -4.85 -11.98
CA ILE A 88 -12.42 -4.17 -12.29
C ILE A 88 -12.46 -2.71 -11.81
N GLN A 89 -13.51 -1.97 -12.17
CA GLN A 89 -13.66 -0.57 -11.76
C GLN A 89 -13.74 -0.43 -10.24
N HIS A 90 -14.42 -1.35 -9.57
CA HIS A 90 -14.48 -1.34 -8.12
C HIS A 90 -13.09 -1.52 -7.50
N ILE A 91 -12.30 -2.52 -7.93
CA ILE A 91 -10.92 -2.69 -7.44
C ILE A 91 -10.06 -1.45 -7.73
N TYR A 92 -10.18 -0.86 -8.92
CA TYR A 92 -9.40 0.34 -9.28
C TYR A 92 -9.73 1.54 -8.39
N SER A 93 -10.96 1.64 -7.90
CA SER A 93 -11.38 2.70 -6.99
C SER A 93 -10.85 2.54 -5.56
N LEU A 94 -10.41 1.35 -5.19
CA LEU A 94 -9.86 1.08 -3.86
C LEU A 94 -8.51 1.77 -3.67
N GLU A 95 -8.15 1.99 -2.41
CA GLU A 95 -6.85 2.53 -2.05
C GLU A 95 -5.72 1.62 -2.52
N ALA A 96 -4.54 2.19 -2.81
CA ALA A 96 -3.35 1.40 -3.13
C ALA A 96 -3.03 0.40 -1.99
N PRO A 97 -2.43 -0.76 -2.30
CA PRO A 97 -1.95 -1.67 -1.26
C PRO A 97 -1.05 -0.97 -0.24
N PRO A 98 -1.02 -1.40 1.03
CA PRO A 98 -0.22 -0.76 2.06
C PRO A 98 1.27 -0.73 1.73
N THR A 99 1.93 0.39 2.06
CA THR A 99 3.38 0.55 1.89
C THR A 99 4.08 0.74 3.23
N ALA A 100 5.29 0.19 3.35
CA ALA A 100 6.07 0.26 4.58
C ALA A 100 6.91 1.54 4.68
N ALA A 101 7.21 2.18 3.56
CA ALA A 101 8.04 3.38 3.50
C ALA A 101 7.47 4.51 4.35
N ILE A 102 8.29 5.05 5.24
CA ILE A 102 7.92 6.14 6.13
C ILE A 102 9.11 7.10 6.29
N THR A 103 8.85 8.40 6.21
CA THR A 103 9.89 9.43 6.26
C THR A 103 9.46 10.59 7.14
N LEU A 104 10.31 10.98 8.09
CA LEU A 104 10.11 12.16 8.92
C LEU A 104 10.81 13.38 8.31
N SER A 105 10.09 14.49 8.19
CA SER A 105 10.62 15.76 7.70
C SER A 105 10.04 16.95 8.50
N PRO A 106 10.90 17.89 9.00
CA PRO A 106 12.35 17.77 9.07
C PRO A 106 12.79 16.65 10.01
N LYS A 107 14.07 16.25 9.97
CA LYS A 107 14.62 15.25 10.89
C LYS A 107 14.97 15.82 12.26
N GLU A 108 15.11 17.15 12.36
CA GLU A 108 15.42 17.88 13.57
C GLU A 108 14.76 19.27 13.56
N ALA A 109 14.47 19.81 14.72
CA ALA A 109 13.97 21.16 14.88
C ALA A 109 14.46 21.78 16.20
N LYS A 110 14.68 23.10 16.19
CA LYS A 110 14.90 23.86 17.40
C LYS A 110 13.58 24.40 17.95
N ALA A 111 13.40 24.36 19.25
CA ALA A 111 12.28 25.00 19.89
C ALA A 111 12.48 26.54 19.93
N TYR A 112 11.39 27.26 19.85
CA TYR A 112 11.32 28.70 19.98
C TYR A 112 10.19 29.09 20.93
N GLU A 113 10.28 30.28 21.51
CA GLU A 113 9.25 30.77 22.41
C GLU A 113 7.93 31.04 21.69
N SER A 114 6.84 30.61 22.28
CA SER A 114 5.48 30.78 21.77
C SER A 114 4.52 31.03 22.95
N GLY A 115 4.20 32.28 23.22
CA GLY A 115 3.35 32.63 24.33
C GLY A 115 3.96 32.26 25.69
N LYS A 116 3.26 31.41 26.45
CA LYS A 116 3.70 30.92 27.76
C LYS A 116 4.61 29.70 27.71
N GLU A 117 4.72 29.09 26.55
CA GLU A 117 5.47 27.84 26.30
C GLU A 117 6.59 28.06 25.26
N GLN A 118 7.38 27.06 25.03
CA GLN A 118 8.21 26.91 23.85
C GLN A 118 7.66 25.81 22.99
N ARG A 119 7.86 25.90 21.66
CA ARG A 119 7.40 24.87 20.72
C ARG A 119 8.40 24.69 19.58
N THR A 120 8.36 23.51 18.97
CA THR A 120 9.08 23.25 17.70
C THR A 120 8.32 23.81 16.51
N GLY A 121 8.99 23.91 15.35
CA GLY A 121 8.33 23.92 14.07
C GLY A 121 7.56 22.61 13.83
N GLU A 122 6.86 22.55 12.74
CA GLU A 122 6.08 21.36 12.38
C GLU A 122 6.97 20.27 11.78
N PHE A 123 6.66 19.03 12.14
CA PHE A 123 7.15 17.82 11.53
C PHE A 123 6.04 17.20 10.68
N THR A 124 6.41 16.54 9.60
CA THR A 124 5.49 15.72 8.81
C THR A 124 6.04 14.31 8.72
N LEU A 125 5.25 13.33 9.17
CA LEU A 125 5.53 11.94 8.96
C LEU A 125 4.88 11.53 7.64
N LYS A 126 5.68 11.46 6.56
CA LYS A 126 5.20 11.03 5.23
C LYS A 126 5.21 9.52 5.15
N GLY A 127 4.19 8.94 4.55
CA GLY A 127 4.06 7.50 4.35
C GLY A 127 2.61 7.07 4.32
N ASP A 128 2.37 5.77 4.23
CA ASP A 128 1.02 5.21 4.29
C ASP A 128 0.38 5.53 5.65
N HIS A 129 -0.87 6.02 5.64
CA HIS A 129 -1.60 6.35 6.87
C HIS A 129 -1.90 5.13 7.75
N ARG A 130 -1.82 3.91 7.19
CA ARG A 130 -1.96 2.63 7.91
C ARG A 130 -0.67 2.23 8.62
N ASN A 131 0.48 2.76 8.17
CA ASN A 131 1.75 2.62 8.88
C ASN A 131 1.90 3.69 9.95
N TYR A 132 2.64 3.43 11.00
CA TYR A 132 2.84 4.38 12.10
C TYR A 132 4.17 4.16 12.80
N ILE A 133 4.59 5.17 13.52
CA ILE A 133 5.67 5.09 14.51
C ILE A 133 5.10 5.22 15.92
N THR A 134 5.81 4.65 16.88
CA THR A 134 5.56 4.88 18.30
C THR A 134 6.71 5.71 18.88
N LEU A 135 6.37 6.81 19.51
CA LEU A 135 7.34 7.77 20.04
C LEU A 135 7.10 7.95 21.53
N LYS A 136 8.13 7.68 22.34
CA LYS A 136 8.13 7.97 23.77
C LYS A 136 8.75 9.36 23.99
N MET A 137 7.94 10.30 24.44
CA MET A 137 8.38 11.67 24.71
C MET A 137 9.01 11.82 26.09
N PRO A 138 9.92 12.79 26.27
CA PRO A 138 10.39 13.18 27.59
C PRO A 138 9.24 13.70 28.48
N GLU A 139 9.48 13.69 29.77
CA GLU A 139 8.58 14.32 30.71
C GLU A 139 8.42 15.81 30.39
N ASN A 140 7.22 16.34 30.57
CA ASN A 140 6.85 17.74 30.27
C ASN A 140 6.88 18.15 28.79
N VAL A 141 7.05 17.21 27.84
CA VAL A 141 6.88 17.45 26.42
C VAL A 141 5.48 16.98 25.97
N THR A 142 4.79 17.85 25.26
CA THR A 142 3.45 17.59 24.73
C THR A 142 3.49 17.50 23.21
N TYR A 143 2.94 16.44 22.66
CA TYR A 143 2.66 16.28 21.24
C TYR A 143 1.37 16.98 20.85
N HIS A 144 1.36 17.62 19.69
CA HIS A 144 0.20 18.29 19.10
C HIS A 144 0.03 17.91 17.64
N SER A 145 -1.20 17.52 17.26
CA SER A 145 -1.59 17.33 15.87
C SER A 145 -3.08 17.64 15.71
N GLY A 146 -3.39 18.67 14.92
CA GLY A 146 -4.74 19.21 14.85
C GLY A 146 -5.25 19.60 16.23
N SER A 147 -6.37 19.03 16.65
CA SER A 147 -6.95 19.23 18.00
C SER A 147 -6.39 18.27 19.05
N THR A 148 -5.60 17.28 18.65
CA THR A 148 -5.05 16.26 19.56
C THR A 148 -3.87 16.81 20.35
N LYS A 149 -3.87 16.57 21.67
CA LYS A 149 -2.75 16.82 22.57
C LYS A 149 -2.48 15.57 23.40
N GLN A 150 -1.21 15.16 23.48
CA GLN A 150 -0.84 13.95 24.21
C GLN A 150 0.55 14.06 24.83
N THR A 151 0.75 13.44 25.99
CA THR A 151 2.04 13.30 26.67
C THR A 151 2.42 11.83 26.80
N GLY A 152 3.67 11.55 27.14
CA GLY A 152 4.16 10.19 27.32
C GLY A 152 4.40 9.48 25.98
N THR A 153 3.77 8.35 25.73
CA THR A 153 3.94 7.59 24.49
C THR A 153 2.82 7.91 23.50
N VAL A 154 3.17 8.28 22.27
CA VAL A 154 2.22 8.61 21.21
C VAL A 154 2.42 7.69 20.00
N LYS A 155 1.30 7.29 19.39
CA LYS A 155 1.25 6.64 18.07
C LYS A 155 1.01 7.72 17.02
N ILE A 156 1.90 7.82 16.04
CA ILE A 156 1.84 8.80 14.95
C ILE A 156 1.72 8.04 13.62
N ASN A 157 0.60 8.17 12.94
CA ASN A 157 0.37 7.52 11.65
C ASN A 157 1.06 8.29 10.51
N GLY A 158 1.33 7.62 9.41
CA GLY A 158 1.79 8.26 8.18
C GLY A 158 0.83 9.36 7.73
N ASN A 159 1.33 10.31 6.95
CA ASN A 159 0.64 11.51 6.50
C ASN A 159 0.15 12.43 7.62
N THR A 160 0.79 12.40 8.80
CA THR A 160 0.45 13.25 9.94
C THR A 160 1.45 14.39 10.07
N THR A 161 0.93 15.62 10.22
CA THR A 161 1.70 16.81 10.60
C THR A 161 1.50 17.10 12.08
N PHE A 162 2.59 17.39 12.80
CA PHE A 162 2.59 17.57 14.25
C PHE A 162 3.74 18.46 14.71
N TYR A 163 3.66 18.92 15.95
CA TYR A 163 4.74 19.64 16.63
C TYR A 163 4.79 19.27 18.11
N PHE A 164 5.85 19.66 18.78
CA PHE A 164 5.99 19.49 20.23
C PHE A 164 5.98 20.84 20.93
N SER A 165 5.41 20.89 22.14
CA SER A 165 5.56 22.01 23.06
C SER A 165 6.07 21.55 24.43
N ALA A 166 6.65 22.48 25.18
CA ALA A 166 7.08 22.27 26.54
C ALA A 166 7.06 23.59 27.31
N PRO A 167 7.01 23.57 28.67
CA PRO A 167 7.28 24.77 29.46
C PRO A 167 8.62 25.40 29.13
N LYS A 168 8.77 26.73 29.20
CA LYS A 168 10.03 27.46 28.91
C LYS A 168 11.20 27.06 29.83
N THR A 169 10.91 26.44 30.96
CA THR A 169 11.91 25.92 31.90
C THR A 169 12.56 24.62 31.46
N VAL A 170 11.99 23.94 30.49
CA VAL A 170 12.56 22.70 29.92
C VAL A 170 13.70 23.08 28.99
N THR A 171 14.90 22.59 29.28
CA THR A 171 16.12 22.88 28.53
C THR A 171 16.79 21.56 28.11
N GLY A 172 17.69 21.64 27.14
CA GLY A 172 18.47 20.49 26.66
C GLY A 172 18.04 20.02 25.30
N THR A 173 18.60 18.88 24.88
CA THR A 173 18.33 18.25 23.61
C THR A 173 17.69 16.90 23.85
N TRP A 174 16.63 16.61 23.10
CA TRP A 174 16.02 15.30 23.06
C TRP A 174 16.29 14.63 21.72
N ASN A 175 16.69 13.36 21.79
CA ASN A 175 16.88 12.50 20.62
C ASN A 175 15.99 11.26 20.78
N SER A 176 15.08 11.06 19.84
CA SER A 176 14.16 9.91 19.83
C SER A 176 14.87 8.58 19.51
N GLY A 177 16.10 8.63 19.07
CA GLY A 177 16.76 7.48 18.44
C GLY A 177 16.24 7.20 17.02
N LYS A 178 16.61 6.08 16.49
CA LYS A 178 16.15 5.63 15.15
C LYS A 178 14.66 5.23 15.23
N LEU A 179 13.82 5.97 14.53
CA LEU A 179 12.40 5.66 14.41
C LEU A 179 12.20 4.63 13.29
N LYS A 180 11.34 3.64 13.53
CA LYS A 180 10.98 2.60 12.57
C LYS A 180 9.46 2.53 12.47
N GLY A 181 8.94 2.44 11.24
CA GLY A 181 7.54 2.13 10.99
C GLY A 181 7.18 0.74 11.53
N GLN A 182 5.95 0.56 11.96
CA GLN A 182 5.48 -0.73 12.47
C GLN A 182 5.12 -1.73 11.38
N MET A 183 4.89 -1.26 10.15
CA MET A 183 4.72 -2.09 8.98
C MET A 183 6.12 -2.46 8.46
N GLY A 184 6.55 -3.68 8.74
CA GLY A 184 7.90 -4.18 8.37
C GLY A 184 7.97 -4.73 6.94
N THR A 185 6.82 -4.93 6.30
CA THR A 185 6.72 -5.49 4.94
C THR A 185 5.81 -4.64 4.10
N GLN A 186 6.04 -4.62 2.78
CA GLN A 186 5.14 -4.01 1.83
C GLN A 186 4.75 -4.99 0.73
N TRP A 187 3.53 -4.85 0.22
CA TRP A 187 3.04 -5.61 -0.91
C TRP A 187 3.73 -5.15 -2.19
N LYS A 188 4.30 -6.11 -2.91
CA LYS A 188 4.89 -5.87 -4.23
C LYS A 188 4.40 -6.90 -5.23
N THR A 189 4.37 -6.50 -6.48
CA THR A 189 3.96 -7.33 -7.61
C THR A 189 5.18 -7.66 -8.46
N LEU A 190 5.33 -8.93 -8.79
CA LEU A 190 6.30 -9.43 -9.75
C LEU A 190 5.58 -9.88 -11.01
N VAL A 191 6.20 -9.68 -12.15
CA VAL A 191 5.82 -10.34 -13.40
C VAL A 191 6.89 -11.37 -13.72
N LEU A 192 6.49 -12.62 -13.79
CA LEU A 192 7.34 -13.76 -14.11
C LEU A 192 7.20 -14.05 -15.59
N SER A 193 8.27 -13.86 -16.35
CA SER A 193 8.32 -14.09 -17.79
C SER A 193 9.12 -15.36 -18.12
N THR A 194 8.67 -16.09 -19.10
CA THR A 194 9.37 -17.30 -19.58
C THR A 194 10.30 -17.02 -20.73
N GLY A 195 10.22 -15.84 -21.36
CA GLY A 195 10.98 -15.48 -22.57
C GLY A 195 10.65 -16.32 -23.82
N SER A 196 9.71 -17.28 -23.73
CA SER A 196 9.39 -18.25 -24.78
C SER A 196 8.18 -17.88 -25.62
N GLY A 197 7.60 -16.70 -25.46
CA GLY A 197 6.32 -16.33 -26.09
C GLY A 197 5.10 -16.93 -25.40
N SER A 198 5.27 -17.57 -24.26
CA SER A 198 4.19 -18.01 -23.38
C SER A 198 3.66 -16.84 -22.54
N GLN A 199 2.56 -17.07 -21.83
CA GLN A 199 1.97 -16.07 -20.94
C GLN A 199 2.91 -15.70 -19.81
N ASP A 200 2.99 -14.42 -19.51
CA ASP A 200 3.56 -13.94 -18.25
C ASP A 200 2.65 -14.24 -17.07
N ILE A 201 3.22 -14.39 -15.88
CA ILE A 201 2.49 -14.70 -14.66
C ILE A 201 2.61 -13.51 -13.69
N GLY A 202 1.46 -12.96 -13.31
CA GLY A 202 1.39 -11.99 -12.21
C GLY A 202 1.44 -12.69 -10.86
N TYR A 203 2.35 -12.26 -10.02
CA TYR A 203 2.57 -12.77 -8.67
C TYR A 203 2.70 -11.61 -7.70
N GLY A 204 2.02 -11.70 -6.58
CA GLY A 204 2.12 -10.72 -5.51
C GLY A 204 2.60 -11.37 -4.22
N ALA A 205 3.44 -10.67 -3.47
CA ALA A 205 3.93 -11.11 -2.18
C ALA A 205 4.31 -9.92 -1.28
N PHE A 206 4.48 -10.21 0.01
CA PHE A 206 5.07 -9.27 0.94
C PHE A 206 6.59 -9.39 0.91
N PHE A 207 7.25 -8.25 0.84
CA PHE A 207 8.71 -8.13 0.90
C PHE A 207 9.09 -7.27 2.09
N GLU A 208 10.15 -7.66 2.79
CA GLU A 208 10.70 -6.85 3.87
C GLU A 208 11.29 -5.55 3.29
N GLU A 209 11.12 -4.44 4.03
CA GLU A 209 11.78 -3.18 3.75
C GLU A 209 13.13 -3.16 4.47
N GLU A 210 14.21 -2.92 3.73
CA GLU A 210 15.57 -2.82 4.27
C GLU A 210 15.81 -1.55 5.11
#